data_c9aebaa16eaa5b8ca2681969ff17e256
#
_entry.id   c9aebaa16eaa5b8ca2681969ff17e256
#
_cell.length_a   1.000
_cell.length_b   1.000
_cell.length_c   1.000
_cell.angle_alpha   90.00
_cell.angle_beta   90.00
_cell.angle_gamma   90.00
#
_symmetry.space_group_name_H-M   'P 1'
#
loop_
_entity.id
_entity.type
_entity.pdbx_description
1 polymer ?
#
loop_
_entity_poly.entity_id
_entity_poly.type
_entity_poly.pdbx_seq_one_letter_code
_entity_poly.pdbx_strand_id
1 'polypeptide(L)'
;MIGIVDYRAGNIRSVGRALEAIKAQFIISDKPRDLESCNKLIFPGVGEAKFAMEQLKKSGFDIFLKDQTAAGKKLMGICLGSQIIFDCSEEGETECLGLIKGSVRHFSSLFNKQTDRHVDCKSGFVKSENNLKIPHIGWNNIEFMNGSTPLLDGISDNSDFYFVHSYVICPENVEIVKAAATYGVQVPSVIEYKNISAFQFHPEKSGKNGLRILRNFCFDGAAKC
;
A
#
# COMPACT_ATOMS: atom_id res chain seq x y z
N MET A 1 17.57 2.62 -11.08
CA MET A 1 17.50 1.28 -10.46
C MET A 1 16.50 1.29 -9.30
N ILE A 2 15.72 0.22 -9.12
CA ILE A 2 14.71 0.07 -8.06
C ILE A 2 15.31 -0.75 -6.92
N GLY A 3 15.12 -0.34 -5.68
CA GLY A 3 15.48 -1.13 -4.50
C GLY A 3 14.24 -1.82 -3.92
N ILE A 4 14.27 -3.13 -3.72
CA ILE A 4 13.23 -3.88 -3.02
C ILE A 4 13.72 -4.17 -1.61
N VAL A 5 12.97 -3.70 -0.61
CA VAL A 5 13.30 -3.87 0.80
C VAL A 5 12.96 -5.30 1.24
N ASP A 6 13.99 -6.05 1.64
CA ASP A 6 13.84 -7.39 2.23
C ASP A 6 14.06 -7.34 3.74
N TYR A 7 12.99 -7.21 4.48
CA TYR A 7 13.02 -7.28 5.95
C TYR A 7 12.51 -8.63 6.48
N ARG A 8 12.59 -9.68 5.64
CA ARG A 8 12.17 -11.07 5.93
C ARG A 8 10.67 -11.26 6.16
N ALA A 9 9.87 -10.30 5.73
CA ALA A 9 8.41 -10.39 5.76
C ALA A 9 7.86 -9.81 4.44
N GLY A 10 7.66 -10.66 3.43
CA GLY A 10 7.10 -10.18 2.17
C GLY A 10 7.13 -11.20 1.03
N ASN A 11 6.24 -11.03 0.06
CA ASN A 11 6.24 -11.81 -1.17
C ASN A 11 7.20 -11.20 -2.20
N ILE A 12 8.46 -11.04 -1.80
CA ILE A 12 9.51 -10.34 -2.54
C ILE A 12 9.75 -10.95 -3.91
N ARG A 13 9.70 -12.30 -4.01
CA ARG A 13 9.90 -13.02 -5.27
C ARG A 13 8.84 -12.69 -6.32
N SER A 14 7.58 -12.53 -5.91
CA SER A 14 6.51 -12.17 -6.84
C SER A 14 6.67 -10.73 -7.35
N VAL A 15 7.10 -9.81 -6.49
CA VAL A 15 7.44 -8.44 -6.90
C VAL A 15 8.61 -8.44 -7.88
N GLY A 16 9.68 -9.19 -7.58
CA GLY A 16 10.84 -9.34 -8.47
C GLY A 16 10.44 -9.85 -9.86
N ARG A 17 9.65 -10.94 -9.93
CA ARG A 17 9.13 -11.48 -11.21
C ARG A 17 8.29 -10.46 -11.99
N ALA A 18 7.47 -9.68 -11.28
CA ALA A 18 6.67 -8.63 -11.92
C ALA A 18 7.56 -7.52 -12.49
N LEU A 19 8.64 -7.14 -11.79
CA LEU A 19 9.62 -6.17 -12.28
C LEU A 19 10.43 -6.72 -13.46
N GLU A 20 10.81 -8.01 -13.44
CA GLU A 20 11.43 -8.69 -14.59
C GLU A 20 10.53 -8.64 -15.83
N ALA A 21 9.23 -8.93 -15.66
CA ALA A 21 8.25 -8.92 -16.75
C ALA A 21 8.12 -7.56 -17.43
N ILE A 22 8.30 -6.46 -16.69
CA ILE A 22 8.32 -5.09 -17.23
C ILE A 22 9.72 -4.60 -17.60
N LYS A 23 10.75 -5.45 -17.49
CA LYS A 23 12.16 -5.15 -17.77
C LYS A 23 12.73 -3.99 -16.93
N ALA A 24 12.24 -3.83 -15.69
CA ALA A 24 12.79 -2.86 -14.76
C ALA A 24 14.09 -3.40 -14.14
N GLN A 25 15.09 -2.54 -13.98
CA GLN A 25 16.31 -2.87 -13.25
C GLN A 25 16.08 -2.73 -11.75
N PHE A 26 16.35 -3.77 -11.00
CA PHE A 26 16.15 -3.77 -9.54
C PHE A 26 17.21 -4.58 -8.80
N ILE A 27 17.34 -4.32 -7.52
CA ILE A 27 18.06 -5.15 -6.56
C ILE A 27 17.15 -5.45 -5.37
N ILE A 28 17.37 -6.61 -4.75
CA ILE A 28 16.74 -7.01 -3.50
C ILE A 28 17.84 -7.08 -2.45
N SER A 29 17.64 -6.43 -1.30
CA SER A 29 18.60 -6.53 -0.21
C SER A 29 17.94 -6.50 1.15
N ASP A 30 18.50 -7.25 2.09
CA ASP A 30 18.19 -7.24 3.53
C ASP A 30 19.10 -6.25 4.30
N LYS A 31 19.88 -5.44 3.57
CA LYS A 31 20.79 -4.43 4.14
C LYS A 31 20.47 -3.05 3.59
N PRO A 32 20.11 -2.07 4.47
CA PRO A 32 19.79 -0.71 4.05
C PRO A 32 20.83 -0.07 3.13
N ARG A 33 22.11 -0.20 3.46
CA ARG A 33 23.23 0.39 2.69
C ARG A 33 23.24 0.00 1.21
N ASP A 34 22.82 -1.22 0.89
CA ASP A 34 22.83 -1.69 -0.50
C ASP A 34 21.76 -0.99 -1.35
N LEU A 35 20.75 -0.40 -0.69
CA LEU A 35 19.62 0.30 -1.33
C LEU A 35 19.79 1.84 -1.37
N GLU A 36 20.86 2.37 -0.78
CA GLU A 36 21.09 3.82 -0.73
C GLU A 36 21.21 4.44 -2.13
N SER A 37 21.91 3.76 -3.05
CA SER A 37 22.09 4.22 -4.43
C SER A 37 20.86 4.05 -5.33
N CYS A 38 19.81 3.36 -4.86
CA CYS A 38 18.60 3.16 -5.64
C CYS A 38 17.80 4.47 -5.77
N ASN A 39 17.22 4.69 -6.96
CA ASN A 39 16.43 5.89 -7.24
C ASN A 39 15.05 5.87 -6.58
N LYS A 40 14.48 4.66 -6.44
CA LYS A 40 13.15 4.42 -5.89
C LYS A 40 13.17 3.14 -5.05
N LEU A 41 12.28 3.06 -4.07
CA LEU A 41 12.15 1.91 -3.20
C LEU A 41 10.76 1.29 -3.35
N ILE A 42 10.71 -0.04 -3.37
CA ILE A 42 9.48 -0.81 -3.21
C ILE A 42 9.57 -1.52 -1.85
N PHE A 43 8.53 -1.34 -1.07
CA PHE A 43 8.39 -1.86 0.27
C PHE A 43 7.19 -2.80 0.34
N PRO A 44 7.35 -4.07 -0.08
CA PRO A 44 6.28 -5.06 0.01
C PRO A 44 6.15 -5.58 1.43
N GLY A 45 4.97 -6.01 1.81
CA GLY A 45 4.74 -6.63 3.10
C GLY A 45 3.62 -7.66 3.06
N VAL A 46 3.80 -8.74 3.81
CA VAL A 46 2.77 -9.74 4.12
C VAL A 46 2.96 -10.21 5.57
N GLY A 47 1.89 -10.70 6.20
CA GLY A 47 1.92 -11.16 7.58
C GLY A 47 1.41 -10.09 8.55
N GLU A 48 1.94 -10.08 9.76
CA GLU A 48 1.49 -9.27 10.89
C GLU A 48 2.31 -7.98 11.04
N ALA A 49 1.63 -6.86 11.35
CA ALA A 49 2.24 -5.54 11.49
C ALA A 49 3.31 -5.50 12.59
N LYS A 50 3.04 -6.10 13.75
CA LYS A 50 3.97 -6.12 14.88
C LYS A 50 5.28 -6.84 14.53
N PHE A 51 5.16 -8.03 13.95
CA PHE A 51 6.33 -8.80 13.50
C PHE A 51 7.12 -8.01 12.44
N ALA A 52 6.43 -7.41 11.47
CA ALA A 52 7.05 -6.59 10.43
C ALA A 52 7.85 -5.43 11.02
N MET A 53 7.26 -4.66 11.95
CA MET A 53 7.94 -3.54 12.62
C MET A 53 9.14 -3.99 13.47
N GLU A 54 9.06 -5.15 14.12
CA GLU A 54 10.21 -5.73 14.83
C GLU A 54 11.36 -6.07 13.87
N GLN A 55 11.06 -6.67 12.71
CA GLN A 55 12.09 -6.98 11.70
C GLN A 55 12.71 -5.70 11.11
N LEU A 56 11.90 -4.68 10.82
CA LEU A 56 12.39 -3.39 10.34
C LEU A 56 13.35 -2.75 11.34
N LYS A 57 12.98 -2.71 12.64
CA LYS A 57 13.84 -2.18 13.70
C LYS A 57 15.15 -2.98 13.83
N LYS A 58 15.08 -4.31 13.80
CA LYS A 58 16.27 -5.19 13.87
C LYS A 58 17.24 -5.00 12.71
N SER A 59 16.72 -4.74 11.51
CA SER A 59 17.53 -4.56 10.28
C SER A 59 17.95 -3.11 10.04
N GLY A 60 17.39 -2.14 10.78
CA GLY A 60 17.62 -0.70 10.59
C GLY A 60 16.86 -0.11 9.40
N PHE A 61 15.95 -0.86 8.79
CA PHE A 61 15.13 -0.35 7.70
C PHE A 61 14.10 0.66 8.15
N ASP A 62 13.68 0.66 9.41
CA ASP A 62 12.78 1.67 9.97
C ASP A 62 13.37 3.09 9.88
N ILE A 63 14.63 3.26 10.29
CA ILE A 63 15.36 4.53 10.18
C ILE A 63 15.64 4.83 8.71
N PHE A 64 16.15 3.85 7.96
CA PHE A 64 16.47 4.00 6.56
C PHE A 64 15.28 4.50 5.72
N LEU A 65 14.10 3.90 5.87
CA LEU A 65 12.91 4.32 5.14
C LEU A 65 12.48 5.75 5.50
N LYS A 66 12.57 6.13 6.79
CA LYS A 66 12.29 7.50 7.25
C LYS A 66 13.26 8.50 6.60
N ASP A 67 14.55 8.23 6.64
CA ASP A 67 15.58 9.12 6.10
C ASP A 67 15.47 9.24 4.58
N GLN A 68 15.31 8.11 3.86
CA GLN A 68 15.20 8.13 2.40
C GLN A 68 13.93 8.84 1.92
N THR A 69 12.80 8.67 2.61
CA THR A 69 11.57 9.38 2.26
C THR A 69 11.65 10.87 2.61
N ALA A 70 12.26 11.24 3.74
CA ALA A 70 12.53 12.63 4.09
C ALA A 70 13.45 13.33 3.07
N ALA A 71 14.42 12.58 2.51
CA ALA A 71 15.27 13.04 1.43
C ALA A 71 14.58 13.10 0.04
N GLY A 72 13.30 12.76 -0.05
CA GLY A 72 12.50 12.85 -1.28
C GLY A 72 12.56 11.60 -2.17
N LYS A 73 13.21 10.50 -1.75
CA LYS A 73 13.25 9.26 -2.51
C LYS A 73 11.85 8.66 -2.61
N LYS A 74 11.42 8.29 -3.82
CA LYS A 74 10.09 7.69 -4.06
C LYS A 74 9.99 6.32 -3.39
N LEU A 75 8.94 6.13 -2.61
CA LEU A 75 8.60 4.88 -1.92
C LEU A 75 7.26 4.35 -2.39
N MET A 76 7.19 3.06 -2.74
CA MET A 76 5.95 2.33 -2.98
C MET A 76 5.74 1.29 -1.89
N GLY A 77 4.70 1.45 -1.06
CA GLY A 77 4.22 0.44 -0.12
C GLY A 77 3.20 -0.49 -0.78
N ILE A 78 3.31 -1.81 -0.54
CA ILE A 78 2.37 -2.82 -1.07
C ILE A 78 1.80 -3.65 0.08
N CYS A 79 0.47 -3.73 0.17
CA CYS A 79 -0.31 -4.48 1.15
C CYS A 79 0.10 -4.12 2.59
N LEU A 80 0.70 -5.01 3.37
CA LEU A 80 1.20 -4.68 4.71
C LEU A 80 2.20 -3.51 4.68
N GLY A 81 3.07 -3.44 3.66
CA GLY A 81 3.98 -2.31 3.48
C GLY A 81 3.25 -0.99 3.30
N SER A 82 2.05 -0.99 2.69
CA SER A 82 1.19 0.20 2.58
C SER A 82 0.49 0.57 3.88
N GLN A 83 0.33 -0.37 4.79
CA GLN A 83 -0.31 -0.16 6.09
C GLN A 83 0.68 0.39 7.13
N ILE A 84 1.84 -0.23 7.26
CA ILE A 84 2.81 0.14 8.30
C ILE A 84 3.59 1.43 8.02
N ILE A 85 3.34 2.12 6.91
CA ILE A 85 3.82 3.49 6.69
C ILE A 85 3.01 4.54 7.43
N PHE A 86 1.82 4.21 7.97
CA PHE A 86 0.99 5.09 8.80
C PHE A 86 1.50 5.17 10.25
N ASP A 87 0.76 5.87 11.14
CA ASP A 87 1.21 6.06 12.53
C ASP A 87 1.08 4.78 13.36
N CYS A 88 -0.04 4.05 13.23
CA CYS A 88 -0.32 2.87 14.04
C CYS A 88 -1.27 1.88 13.36
N SER A 89 -1.28 0.66 13.86
CA SER A 89 -2.20 -0.40 13.43
C SER A 89 -2.88 -1.04 14.64
N GLU A 90 -4.19 -1.33 14.51
CA GLU A 90 -4.92 -2.18 15.47
C GLU A 90 -4.35 -3.62 15.49
N GLU A 91 -3.64 -4.04 14.45
CA GLU A 91 -2.97 -5.34 14.41
C GLU A 91 -1.83 -5.40 15.42
N GLY A 92 -2.06 -6.12 16.52
CA GLY A 92 -1.09 -6.24 17.60
C GLY A 92 -0.80 -4.92 18.34
N GLU A 93 -1.71 -3.92 18.28
CA GLU A 93 -1.53 -2.58 18.88
C GLU A 93 -0.19 -1.96 18.52
N THR A 94 0.13 -1.98 17.22
CA THR A 94 1.48 -1.71 16.72
C THR A 94 1.68 -0.23 16.41
N GLU A 95 2.72 0.38 16.98
CA GLU A 95 3.27 1.65 16.50
C GLU A 95 4.06 1.40 15.21
N CYS A 96 3.73 2.13 14.15
CA CYS A 96 4.24 1.94 12.80
C CYS A 96 5.28 3.01 12.42
N LEU A 97 5.58 3.18 11.13
CA LEU A 97 6.65 4.09 10.68
C LEU A 97 6.30 5.57 10.84
N GLY A 98 5.02 5.96 10.82
CA GLY A 98 4.58 7.35 10.96
C GLY A 98 5.00 8.26 9.81
N LEU A 99 5.11 7.73 8.59
CA LEU A 99 5.43 8.51 7.39
C LEU A 99 4.22 9.28 6.86
N ILE A 100 3.01 8.76 7.10
CA ILE A 100 1.73 9.37 6.74
C ILE A 100 0.83 9.34 7.97
N LYS A 101 0.13 10.44 8.24
CA LYS A 101 -0.82 10.54 9.36
C LYS A 101 -2.06 9.69 9.12
N GLY A 102 -2.42 8.90 10.13
CA GLY A 102 -3.57 8.02 10.10
C GLY A 102 -3.33 6.70 10.83
N SER A 103 -4.32 5.83 10.77
CA SER A 103 -4.29 4.53 11.46
C SER A 103 -4.71 3.41 10.52
N VAL A 104 -4.45 2.18 10.94
CA VAL A 104 -4.90 0.97 10.25
C VAL A 104 -5.81 0.20 11.17
N ARG A 105 -7.03 -0.13 10.71
CA ARG A 105 -8.10 -0.68 11.54
C ARG A 105 -8.61 -1.99 11.00
N HIS A 106 -8.96 -2.90 11.90
CA HIS A 106 -9.58 -4.16 11.52
C HIS A 106 -10.98 -3.94 10.93
N PHE A 107 -11.39 -4.73 9.94
CA PHE A 107 -12.73 -4.62 9.34
C PHE A 107 -13.86 -4.68 10.37
N SER A 108 -13.77 -5.55 11.39
CA SER A 108 -14.80 -5.64 12.43
C SER A 108 -14.97 -4.35 13.22
N SER A 109 -13.89 -3.60 13.44
CA SER A 109 -13.92 -2.29 14.12
C SER A 109 -14.64 -1.23 13.28
N LEU A 110 -14.67 -1.40 11.96
CA LEU A 110 -15.33 -0.49 11.02
C LEU A 110 -16.81 -0.89 10.79
N PHE A 111 -17.12 -2.19 10.72
CA PHE A 111 -18.49 -2.67 10.51
C PHE A 111 -19.40 -2.41 11.71
N ASN A 112 -18.88 -2.45 12.94
CA ASN A 112 -19.66 -2.32 14.18
C ASN A 112 -19.98 -0.86 14.57
N LYS A 113 -19.45 0.14 13.87
CA LYS A 113 -19.67 1.56 14.21
C LYS A 113 -20.95 2.15 13.63
N GLN A 114 -22.13 1.56 13.92
CA GLN A 114 -23.42 2.24 13.73
C GLN A 114 -23.74 3.26 14.85
N THR A 115 -22.90 3.43 15.89
CA THR A 115 -23.30 4.17 17.10
C THR A 115 -22.39 5.30 17.57
N ASP A 116 -21.16 5.49 17.04
CA ASP A 116 -20.29 6.55 17.53
C ASP A 116 -19.85 7.56 16.45
N ARG A 117 -20.29 8.82 16.68
CA ARG A 117 -20.18 9.97 15.77
C ARG A 117 -18.80 10.63 15.65
N HIS A 118 -17.69 9.96 15.93
CA HIS A 118 -16.34 10.55 15.91
C HIS A 118 -15.29 9.68 15.23
N VAL A 119 -15.57 9.20 14.02
CA VAL A 119 -14.52 8.87 13.05
C VAL A 119 -14.98 9.43 11.70
N ASP A 120 -14.51 10.63 11.41
CA ASP A 120 -14.78 11.37 10.19
C ASP A 120 -13.95 10.79 9.03
N CYS A 121 -14.23 9.54 8.64
CA CYS A 121 -14.06 9.17 7.24
C CYS A 121 -15.31 9.69 6.55
N LYS A 122 -15.26 10.88 5.98
CA LYS A 122 -16.32 11.47 5.15
C LYS A 122 -16.53 10.68 3.87
N SER A 123 -16.95 9.42 3.99
CA SER A 123 -17.31 8.60 2.85
C SER A 123 -18.50 7.74 3.23
N GLY A 124 -19.54 7.83 2.42
CA GLY A 124 -20.82 7.20 2.66
C GLY A 124 -20.71 5.70 2.96
N PHE A 125 -21.09 5.32 4.17
CA PHE A 125 -21.20 3.93 4.56
C PHE A 125 -22.33 3.27 3.77
N VAL A 126 -22.00 2.29 2.95
CA VAL A 126 -22.99 1.37 2.40
C VAL A 126 -23.34 0.39 3.52
N LYS A 127 -24.61 0.37 3.96
CA LYS A 127 -25.13 -0.67 4.87
C LYS A 127 -24.85 -2.03 4.25
N SER A 128 -23.94 -2.79 4.83
CA SER A 128 -23.77 -4.19 4.51
C SER A 128 -24.82 -4.98 5.30
N GLU A 129 -25.87 -5.39 4.63
CA GLU A 129 -26.83 -6.37 5.18
C GLU A 129 -26.32 -7.82 5.12
N ASN A 130 -25.10 -8.02 4.59
CA ASN A 130 -24.52 -9.34 4.39
C ASN A 130 -23.32 -9.56 5.30
N ASN A 131 -23.21 -10.75 5.89
CA ASN A 131 -22.04 -11.26 6.61
C ASN A 131 -20.81 -11.34 5.67
N LEU A 132 -20.18 -10.22 5.42
CA LEU A 132 -18.95 -10.18 4.63
C LEU A 132 -17.85 -10.93 5.38
N LYS A 133 -17.16 -11.80 4.66
CA LYS A 133 -16.06 -12.59 5.22
C LYS A 133 -14.84 -11.70 5.46
N ILE A 134 -14.19 -11.87 6.59
CA ILE A 134 -12.87 -11.31 6.85
C ILE A 134 -11.88 -12.47 6.82
N PRO A 135 -10.79 -12.36 6.08
CA PRO A 135 -10.30 -11.20 5.31
C PRO A 135 -11.06 -10.94 3.99
N HIS A 136 -10.92 -9.70 3.47
CA HIS A 136 -11.25 -9.37 2.08
C HIS A 136 -10.23 -10.08 1.19
N ILE A 137 -10.65 -11.15 0.53
CA ILE A 137 -9.81 -11.96 -0.38
C ILE A 137 -10.49 -12.07 -1.73
N GLY A 138 -9.77 -11.73 -2.77
CA GLY A 138 -10.20 -11.91 -4.16
C GLY A 138 -9.98 -10.68 -5.03
N TRP A 139 -10.58 -10.75 -6.20
CA TRP A 139 -10.61 -9.64 -7.16
C TRP A 139 -11.73 -8.69 -6.79
N ASN A 140 -11.41 -7.41 -6.77
CA ASN A 140 -12.36 -6.33 -6.53
C ASN A 140 -11.96 -5.12 -7.35
N ASN A 141 -12.93 -4.36 -7.82
CA ASN A 141 -12.69 -3.15 -8.58
C ASN A 141 -12.35 -1.97 -7.67
N ILE A 142 -11.61 -1.01 -8.23
CA ILE A 142 -11.32 0.27 -7.59
C ILE A 142 -12.01 1.40 -8.35
N GLU A 143 -12.59 2.33 -7.61
CA GLU A 143 -13.17 3.57 -8.12
C GLU A 143 -12.19 4.71 -7.90
N PHE A 144 -11.98 5.55 -8.92
CA PHE A 144 -11.07 6.69 -8.83
C PHE A 144 -11.67 7.80 -7.95
N MET A 145 -10.80 8.44 -7.17
CA MET A 145 -11.15 9.49 -6.21
C MET A 145 -10.19 10.68 -6.36
N ASN A 146 -10.45 11.76 -5.67
CA ASN A 146 -9.58 12.91 -5.37
C ASN A 146 -8.46 13.21 -6.39
N GLY A 147 -8.86 13.45 -7.62
CA GLY A 147 -7.96 13.84 -8.71
C GLY A 147 -7.19 12.66 -9.34
N SER A 148 -6.42 12.96 -10.37
CA SER A 148 -5.63 11.99 -11.12
C SER A 148 -4.26 11.77 -10.46
N THR A 149 -3.68 10.60 -10.72
CA THR A 149 -2.30 10.26 -10.38
C THR A 149 -1.62 9.58 -11.56
N PRO A 150 -0.37 9.91 -11.89
CA PRO A 150 0.38 9.21 -12.93
C PRO A 150 0.52 7.70 -12.70
N LEU A 151 0.34 7.24 -11.46
CA LEU A 151 0.39 5.82 -11.12
C LEU A 151 -0.76 5.03 -11.76
N LEU A 152 -1.90 5.68 -12.01
CA LEU A 152 -3.08 5.09 -12.62
C LEU A 152 -3.17 5.35 -14.14
N ASP A 153 -2.15 5.96 -14.76
CA ASP A 153 -2.14 6.21 -16.20
C ASP A 153 -2.29 4.91 -17.00
N GLY A 154 -3.30 4.89 -17.90
CA GLY A 154 -3.63 3.71 -18.71
C GLY A 154 -4.36 2.60 -17.94
N ILE A 155 -4.87 2.89 -16.75
CA ILE A 155 -5.82 2.08 -16.00
C ILE A 155 -7.20 2.71 -16.18
N SER A 156 -8.20 1.89 -16.46
CA SER A 156 -9.60 2.36 -16.51
C SER A 156 -10.19 2.40 -15.10
N ASP A 157 -11.08 3.35 -14.85
CA ASP A 157 -11.90 3.33 -13.65
C ASP A 157 -12.68 2.02 -13.56
N ASN A 158 -12.95 1.56 -12.35
CA ASN A 158 -13.56 0.26 -12.09
C ASN A 158 -12.74 -0.96 -12.57
N SER A 159 -11.43 -0.82 -12.72
CA SER A 159 -10.53 -1.94 -12.98
C SER A 159 -10.35 -2.84 -11.77
N ASP A 160 -10.25 -4.16 -12.02
CA ASP A 160 -10.08 -5.17 -10.97
C ASP A 160 -8.62 -5.32 -10.55
N PHE A 161 -8.44 -5.51 -9.22
CA PHE A 161 -7.17 -5.82 -8.56
C PHE A 161 -7.34 -6.93 -7.52
N TYR A 162 -6.25 -7.60 -7.17
CA TYR A 162 -6.26 -8.69 -6.21
C TYR A 162 -5.97 -8.20 -4.80
N PHE A 163 -6.92 -8.42 -3.90
CA PHE A 163 -6.85 -8.06 -2.48
C PHE A 163 -6.69 -9.31 -1.60
N VAL A 164 -5.98 -9.17 -0.50
CA VAL A 164 -5.94 -10.12 0.60
C VAL A 164 -5.54 -9.39 1.89
N HIS A 165 -6.52 -8.91 2.68
CA HIS A 165 -6.25 -8.16 3.90
C HIS A 165 -7.44 -8.21 4.87
N SER A 166 -7.14 -8.09 6.17
CA SER A 166 -8.12 -7.98 7.26
C SER A 166 -8.20 -6.57 7.85
N TYR A 167 -7.25 -5.71 7.50
CA TYR A 167 -7.12 -4.36 8.03
C TYR A 167 -7.23 -3.33 6.91
N VAL A 168 -7.76 -2.16 7.25
CA VAL A 168 -8.07 -1.07 6.32
C VAL A 168 -7.31 0.17 6.74
N ILE A 169 -6.68 0.83 5.79
CA ILE A 169 -6.00 2.10 5.98
C ILE A 169 -7.05 3.20 6.20
N CYS A 170 -6.89 3.99 7.27
CA CYS A 170 -7.72 5.13 7.61
C CYS A 170 -6.83 6.38 7.70
N PRO A 171 -6.58 7.08 6.58
CA PRO A 171 -5.77 8.29 6.58
C PRO A 171 -6.52 9.45 7.26
N GLU A 172 -5.82 10.32 7.98
CA GLU A 172 -6.41 11.56 8.52
C GLU A 172 -6.81 12.53 7.40
N ASN A 173 -6.01 12.62 6.35
CA ASN A 173 -6.32 13.40 5.15
C ASN A 173 -6.85 12.50 4.04
N VAL A 174 -8.14 12.58 3.75
CA VAL A 174 -8.79 11.76 2.72
C VAL A 174 -8.43 12.19 1.29
N GLU A 175 -7.93 13.41 1.07
CA GLU A 175 -7.54 13.91 -0.26
C GLU A 175 -6.35 13.15 -0.87
N ILE A 176 -5.58 12.46 -0.04
CA ILE A 176 -4.46 11.62 -0.50
C ILE A 176 -4.91 10.29 -1.10
N VAL A 177 -6.19 9.89 -0.91
CA VAL A 177 -6.76 8.67 -1.48
C VAL A 177 -7.10 8.91 -2.95
N LYS A 178 -6.44 8.18 -3.85
CA LYS A 178 -6.60 8.32 -5.30
C LYS A 178 -7.54 7.29 -5.90
N ALA A 179 -7.71 6.15 -5.23
CA ALA A 179 -8.75 5.17 -5.56
C ALA A 179 -9.13 4.35 -4.33
N ALA A 180 -10.38 3.90 -4.28
CA ALA A 180 -10.89 3.03 -3.23
C ALA A 180 -11.70 1.87 -3.83
N ALA A 181 -11.69 0.73 -3.13
CA ALA A 181 -12.61 -0.37 -3.38
C ALA A 181 -13.76 -0.34 -2.38
N THR A 182 -14.90 -0.92 -2.74
CA THR A 182 -16.02 -1.11 -1.80
C THR A 182 -16.06 -2.55 -1.29
N TYR A 183 -15.97 -2.72 0.04
CA TYR A 183 -16.12 -4.02 0.70
C TYR A 183 -16.82 -3.83 2.06
N GLY A 184 -18.14 -3.57 2.03
CA GLY A 184 -18.94 -3.21 3.21
C GLY A 184 -18.62 -1.81 3.77
N VAL A 185 -17.38 -1.36 3.59
CA VAL A 185 -16.89 0.00 3.81
C VAL A 185 -16.06 0.42 2.62
N GLN A 186 -15.75 1.71 2.51
CA GLN A 186 -14.73 2.15 1.56
C GLN A 186 -13.34 1.73 2.05
N VAL A 187 -12.58 1.11 1.15
CA VAL A 187 -11.23 0.60 1.37
C VAL A 187 -10.27 1.48 0.55
N PRO A 188 -9.57 2.46 1.16
CA PRO A 188 -8.52 3.20 0.48
C PRO A 188 -7.51 2.25 -0.15
N SER A 189 -7.47 2.22 -1.47
CA SER A 189 -6.75 1.20 -2.24
C SER A 189 -5.50 1.74 -2.93
N VAL A 190 -5.53 3.02 -3.31
CA VAL A 190 -4.39 3.77 -3.86
C VAL A 190 -4.27 5.09 -3.12
N ILE A 191 -3.12 5.30 -2.51
CA ILE A 191 -2.79 6.50 -1.75
C ILE A 191 -1.54 7.12 -2.34
N GLU A 192 -1.55 8.45 -2.48
CA GLU A 192 -0.39 9.22 -2.89
C GLU A 192 -0.21 10.41 -1.96
N TYR A 193 0.95 10.47 -1.31
CA TYR A 193 1.33 11.55 -0.41
C TYR A 193 2.79 11.93 -0.64
N LYS A 194 3.03 13.13 -1.19
CA LYS A 194 4.38 13.59 -1.55
C LYS A 194 5.08 12.58 -2.48
N ASN A 195 6.17 11.99 -2.01
CA ASN A 195 6.96 10.97 -2.70
C ASN A 195 6.59 9.53 -2.29
N ILE A 196 5.52 9.33 -1.54
CA ILE A 196 5.07 8.02 -1.06
C ILE A 196 3.79 7.63 -1.81
N SER A 197 3.80 6.41 -2.35
CA SER A 197 2.64 5.74 -2.95
C SER A 197 2.32 4.48 -2.16
N ALA A 198 1.05 4.22 -1.88
CA ALA A 198 0.64 3.04 -1.12
C ALA A 198 -0.50 2.31 -1.83
N PHE A 199 -0.38 0.98 -1.92
CA PHE A 199 -1.35 0.11 -2.56
C PHE A 199 -1.82 -0.96 -1.58
N GLN A 200 -3.11 -0.99 -1.25
CA GLN A 200 -3.68 -2.02 -0.39
C GLN A 200 -3.74 -3.38 -1.10
N PHE A 201 -3.99 -3.40 -2.39
CA PHE A 201 -3.95 -4.59 -3.21
C PHE A 201 -2.51 -4.99 -3.57
N HIS A 202 -2.39 -6.14 -4.23
CA HIS A 202 -1.11 -6.67 -4.71
C HIS A 202 -0.93 -6.39 -6.21
N PRO A 203 -0.23 -5.33 -6.63
CA PRO A 203 0.01 -5.06 -8.06
C PRO A 203 0.68 -6.26 -8.75
N GLU A 204 1.61 -6.93 -8.07
CA GLU A 204 2.35 -8.09 -8.59
C GLU A 204 1.48 -9.34 -8.81
N LYS A 205 0.23 -9.32 -8.32
CA LYS A 205 -0.77 -10.38 -8.51
C LYS A 205 -1.97 -9.93 -9.33
N SER A 206 -2.01 -8.68 -9.77
CA SER A 206 -3.16 -8.04 -10.41
C SER A 206 -3.07 -8.02 -11.95
N GLY A 207 -2.37 -8.98 -12.54
CA GLY A 207 -2.30 -9.16 -13.97
C GLY A 207 -1.77 -7.93 -14.72
N LYS A 208 -2.36 -7.62 -15.88
CA LYS A 208 -1.90 -6.51 -16.74
C LYS A 208 -2.04 -5.14 -16.08
N ASN A 209 -3.12 -4.92 -15.30
CA ASN A 209 -3.34 -3.65 -14.61
C ASN A 209 -2.30 -3.43 -13.50
N GLY A 210 -1.99 -4.48 -12.73
CA GLY A 210 -0.94 -4.42 -11.73
C GLY A 210 0.45 -4.18 -12.32
N LEU A 211 0.79 -4.85 -13.44
CA LEU A 211 2.04 -4.60 -14.18
C LEU A 211 2.10 -3.17 -14.72
N ARG A 212 0.97 -2.59 -15.14
CA ARG A 212 0.89 -1.19 -15.57
C ARG A 212 1.23 -0.24 -14.42
N ILE A 213 0.68 -0.45 -13.23
CA ILE A 213 1.02 0.35 -12.03
C ILE A 213 2.51 0.27 -11.71
N LEU A 214 3.06 -0.95 -11.67
CA LEU A 214 4.50 -1.13 -11.42
C LEU A 214 5.34 -0.41 -12.48
N ARG A 215 4.93 -0.49 -13.76
CA ARG A 215 5.59 0.23 -14.85
C ARG A 215 5.52 1.74 -14.67
N ASN A 216 4.34 2.28 -14.33
CA ASN A 216 4.16 3.71 -14.09
C ASN A 216 5.05 4.20 -12.95
N PHE A 217 5.15 3.43 -11.86
CA PHE A 217 6.05 3.76 -10.75
C PHE A 217 7.53 3.70 -11.17
N CYS A 218 7.95 2.61 -11.83
CA CYS A 218 9.36 2.40 -12.18
C CYS A 218 9.88 3.43 -13.17
N PHE A 219 9.06 3.85 -14.16
CA PHE A 219 9.45 4.67 -15.29
C PHE A 219 8.82 6.06 -15.32
N ASP A 220 8.31 6.56 -14.16
CA ASP A 220 7.70 7.90 -14.00
C ASP A 220 6.54 8.19 -14.97
N GLY A 221 5.67 7.21 -15.16
CA GLY A 221 4.40 7.40 -15.87
C GLY A 221 4.48 7.55 -17.37
N ALA A 222 5.64 7.43 -18.01
CA ALA A 222 5.68 7.60 -19.45
C ALA A 222 6.69 6.72 -20.16
N ALA A 223 6.19 5.67 -20.76
CA ALA A 223 6.55 5.41 -22.14
C ALA A 223 5.24 5.37 -22.92
N LYS A 224 4.91 6.46 -23.61
CA LYS A 224 4.06 6.36 -24.78
C LYS A 224 4.73 5.35 -25.71
N CYS A 225 4.17 4.13 -25.79
CA CYS A 225 4.43 3.24 -26.91
C CYS A 225 3.72 3.78 -28.11
#